data_84e4863177e753530a141c3ca8c12e03
#
_entry.id   84e4863177e753530a141c3ca8c12e03
#
_cell.length_a   1.000
_cell.length_b   1.000
_cell.length_c   1.000
_cell.angle_alpha   90.00
_cell.angle_beta   90.00
_cell.angle_gamma   90.00
#
_symmetry.space_group_name_H-M   'P 1'
#
loop_
_entity.id
_entity.type
_entity.pdbx_description
1 polymer ?
#
loop_
_entity_poly.entity_id
_entity_poly.type
_entity_poly.pdbx_seq_one_letter_code
_entity_poly.pdbx_strand_id
1 'polypeptide(L)'
;MSQKEKKKLVSIKTDDTLMETALHGTHLFPYKLYDDNITDYDFNCIDWHWHTEFEFVYIDSGIVHFNVGEDNFDMSEGQGIFINSKVVHKMHSENDAVIPNFLFLPSLIAPKESLIYQKFVLPFLNSSLGYYIFSSSQEWQKEILSEMQKLIQFSRGEINELQISVQLQKIWALITSNVICYPETQNVNSSSLARLQMMMQFIHSNYPESISLLDIAKVGEVSISTALNLFRNVLNT
;
A
#
# COMPACT_ATOMS: atom_id res chain seq x y z
N MET A 1 -40.38 -10.25 12.38
CA MET A 1 -39.02 -10.81 12.37
C MET A 1 -38.35 -10.26 11.13
N SER A 2 -37.51 -9.24 11.28
CA SER A 2 -36.78 -8.61 10.16
C SER A 2 -35.73 -9.58 9.65
N GLN A 3 -35.79 -9.96 8.38
CA GLN A 3 -34.70 -10.63 7.70
C GLN A 3 -33.54 -9.62 7.64
N LYS A 4 -32.50 -9.81 8.48
CA LYS A 4 -31.22 -9.17 8.26
C LYS A 4 -30.72 -9.66 6.90
N GLU A 5 -30.72 -8.79 5.90
CA GLU A 5 -29.97 -9.05 4.67
C GLU A 5 -28.56 -9.46 5.07
N LYS A 6 -28.11 -10.62 4.63
CA LYS A 6 -26.71 -11.04 4.80
C LYS A 6 -25.86 -10.07 4.02
N LYS A 7 -25.13 -9.21 4.72
CA LYS A 7 -24.11 -8.32 4.14
C LYS A 7 -23.17 -9.21 3.32
N LYS A 8 -23.00 -8.91 2.05
CA LYS A 8 -22.09 -9.65 1.18
C LYS A 8 -20.68 -9.22 1.57
N LEU A 9 -19.93 -10.12 2.16
CA LEU A 9 -18.54 -9.87 2.53
C LEU A 9 -17.70 -9.64 1.27
N VAL A 10 -16.72 -8.78 1.39
CA VAL A 10 -15.78 -8.40 0.33
C VAL A 10 -14.45 -9.11 0.56
N SER A 11 -13.79 -9.51 -0.51
CA SER A 11 -12.39 -9.96 -0.46
C SER A 11 -11.59 -9.24 -1.53
N ILE A 12 -10.35 -8.90 -1.23
CA ILE A 12 -9.42 -8.39 -2.23
C ILE A 12 -9.12 -9.50 -3.23
N LYS A 13 -9.15 -9.14 -4.50
CA LYS A 13 -8.80 -10.06 -5.58
C LYS A 13 -7.37 -9.84 -5.99
N THR A 14 -6.55 -10.86 -5.85
CA THR A 14 -5.15 -10.86 -6.24
C THR A 14 -4.87 -11.88 -7.33
N ASP A 15 -3.79 -11.71 -8.05
CA ASP A 15 -3.19 -12.76 -8.85
C ASP A 15 -2.32 -13.71 -8.01
N ASP A 16 -1.69 -14.68 -8.65
CA ASP A 16 -0.83 -15.70 -7.99
C ASP A 16 0.43 -15.08 -7.34
N THR A 17 0.72 -13.80 -7.60
CA THR A 17 1.83 -13.04 -6.99
C THR A 17 1.37 -12.13 -5.87
N LEU A 18 0.13 -12.25 -5.41
CA LEU A 18 -0.53 -11.34 -4.47
C LEU A 18 -0.70 -9.91 -4.98
N MET A 19 -0.49 -9.64 -6.27
CA MET A 19 -0.79 -8.33 -6.84
C MET A 19 -2.30 -8.14 -6.92
N GLU A 20 -2.78 -7.04 -6.37
CA GLU A 20 -4.19 -6.70 -6.47
C GLU A 20 -4.57 -6.44 -7.94
N THR A 21 -5.67 -7.07 -8.38
CA THR A 21 -6.14 -6.98 -9.77
C THR A 21 -7.19 -5.89 -9.99
N ALA A 22 -7.60 -5.20 -8.92
CA ALA A 22 -8.53 -4.09 -8.99
C ALA A 22 -7.88 -2.87 -9.67
N LEU A 23 -8.67 -2.13 -10.43
CA LEU A 23 -8.27 -0.84 -10.97
C LEU A 23 -8.65 0.27 -10.00
N HIS A 24 -7.67 0.98 -9.46
CA HIS A 24 -7.88 2.08 -8.53
C HIS A 24 -8.09 3.41 -9.28
N GLY A 25 -9.34 3.72 -9.59
CA GLY A 25 -9.73 4.88 -10.37
C GLY A 25 -9.84 4.61 -11.87
N THR A 26 -9.40 5.52 -12.69
CA THR A 26 -9.41 5.43 -14.16
C THR A 26 -8.01 5.64 -14.74
N HIS A 27 -7.81 5.28 -16.01
CA HIS A 27 -6.53 5.58 -16.70
C HIS A 27 -6.23 7.09 -16.78
N LEU A 28 -7.26 7.92 -16.82
CA LEU A 28 -7.09 9.39 -16.89
C LEU A 28 -6.92 10.02 -15.51
N PHE A 29 -7.49 9.38 -14.47
CA PHE A 29 -7.37 9.83 -13.09
C PHE A 29 -7.21 8.60 -12.18
N PRO A 30 -5.98 8.12 -11.98
CA PRO A 30 -5.68 6.91 -11.21
C PRO A 30 -5.66 7.21 -9.71
N TYR A 31 -6.84 7.49 -9.18
CA TYR A 31 -7.12 7.77 -7.77
C TYR A 31 -8.41 7.07 -7.34
N LYS A 32 -8.40 6.47 -6.16
CA LYS A 32 -9.58 5.86 -5.57
C LYS A 32 -9.59 6.05 -4.07
N LEU A 33 -10.71 6.52 -3.53
CA LEU A 33 -11.04 6.43 -2.11
C LEU A 33 -11.84 5.14 -1.87
N TYR A 34 -11.48 4.43 -0.83
CA TYR A 34 -12.27 3.37 -0.21
C TYR A 34 -12.67 3.83 1.18
N ASP A 35 -13.96 3.74 1.47
CA ASP A 35 -14.55 4.11 2.77
C ASP A 35 -14.83 2.84 3.54
N ASP A 36 -13.76 2.12 3.84
CA ASP A 36 -13.82 0.75 4.31
C ASP A 36 -14.14 0.65 5.81
N ASN A 37 -15.00 -0.30 6.12
CA ASN A 37 -15.09 -0.87 7.45
C ASN A 37 -14.52 -2.29 7.40
N ILE A 38 -13.61 -2.59 8.30
CA ILE A 38 -12.89 -3.87 8.29
C ILE A 38 -13.85 -5.06 8.42
N THR A 39 -15.00 -4.88 9.07
CA THR A 39 -16.03 -5.93 9.22
C THR A 39 -16.81 -6.20 7.93
N ASP A 40 -16.58 -5.45 6.86
CA ASP A 40 -17.13 -5.72 5.54
C ASP A 40 -16.34 -6.78 4.78
N TYR A 41 -15.14 -7.09 5.26
CA TYR A 41 -14.23 -8.07 4.68
C TYR A 41 -14.35 -9.44 5.34
N ASP A 42 -14.07 -10.51 4.58
CA ASP A 42 -14.02 -11.87 5.11
C ASP A 42 -13.03 -11.94 6.26
N PHE A 43 -13.46 -12.53 7.39
CA PHE A 43 -12.66 -12.66 8.61
C PHE A 43 -12.18 -11.34 9.21
N ASN A 44 -12.86 -10.21 8.93
CA ASN A 44 -12.44 -8.86 9.31
C ASN A 44 -10.99 -8.58 8.88
N CYS A 45 -10.66 -8.93 7.65
CA CYS A 45 -9.31 -8.94 7.16
C CYS A 45 -9.22 -8.51 5.69
N ILE A 46 -8.41 -7.50 5.43
CA ILE A 46 -7.88 -7.19 4.11
C ILE A 46 -6.58 -7.99 4.00
N ASP A 47 -6.64 -9.14 3.31
CA ASP A 47 -5.57 -10.13 3.32
C ASP A 47 -4.34 -9.68 2.53
N TRP A 48 -3.28 -10.48 2.56
CA TRP A 48 -2.00 -10.17 1.93
C TRP A 48 -2.16 -9.79 0.46
N HIS A 49 -1.70 -8.59 0.13
CA HIS A 49 -1.68 -8.05 -1.24
C HIS A 49 -0.59 -6.99 -1.39
N TRP A 50 -0.35 -6.60 -2.62
CA TRP A 50 0.43 -5.43 -3.00
C TRP A 50 -0.11 -4.82 -4.29
N HIS A 51 0.18 -3.55 -4.52
CA HIS A 51 -0.23 -2.79 -5.70
C HIS A 51 0.85 -1.77 -6.09
N THR A 52 0.71 -1.14 -7.25
CA THR A 52 1.67 -0.16 -7.78
C THR A 52 1.41 1.27 -7.30
N GLU A 53 0.30 1.49 -6.70
CA GLU A 53 -0.12 2.77 -6.14
C GLU A 53 0.63 3.08 -4.84
N PHE A 54 0.68 4.36 -4.48
CA PHE A 54 0.86 4.78 -3.10
C PHE A 54 -0.47 4.66 -2.38
N GLU A 55 -0.45 4.22 -1.14
CA GLU A 55 -1.63 4.10 -0.31
C GLU A 55 -1.49 4.92 0.97
N PHE A 56 -2.59 5.54 1.38
CA PHE A 56 -2.74 6.18 2.67
C PHE A 56 -3.97 5.65 3.36
N VAL A 57 -3.80 5.15 4.57
CA VAL A 57 -4.90 4.68 5.42
C VAL A 57 -5.02 5.61 6.62
N TYR A 58 -6.23 6.05 6.94
CA TYR A 58 -6.54 6.79 8.15
C TYR A 58 -7.42 5.93 9.06
N ILE A 59 -7.10 5.88 10.35
CA ILE A 59 -7.92 5.15 11.33
C ILE A 59 -8.96 6.13 11.87
N ASP A 60 -10.19 6.04 11.36
CA ASP A 60 -11.30 6.90 11.78
C ASP A 60 -11.91 6.41 13.09
N SER A 61 -11.91 5.08 13.32
CA SER A 61 -12.28 4.48 14.60
C SER A 61 -11.73 3.05 14.73
N GLY A 62 -11.58 2.59 15.98
CA GLY A 62 -11.15 1.23 16.30
C GLY A 62 -9.64 1.07 16.42
N ILE A 63 -9.22 -0.20 16.44
CA ILE A 63 -7.81 -0.63 16.46
C ILE A 63 -7.61 -1.59 15.29
N VAL A 64 -6.57 -1.36 14.51
CA VAL A 64 -6.23 -2.16 13.32
C VAL A 64 -4.82 -2.69 13.45
N HIS A 65 -4.67 -3.98 13.23
CA HIS A 65 -3.39 -4.67 13.19
C HIS A 65 -2.86 -4.67 11.77
N PHE A 66 -1.71 -4.03 11.57
CA PHE A 66 -1.01 -3.98 10.29
C PHE A 66 0.12 -4.99 10.25
N ASN A 67 0.24 -5.67 9.13
CA ASN A 67 1.44 -6.39 8.72
C ASN A 67 1.93 -5.73 7.44
N VAL A 68 3.12 -5.12 7.47
CA VAL A 68 3.73 -4.44 6.31
C VAL A 68 5.14 -4.95 6.13
N GLY A 69 5.39 -5.67 5.05
CA GLY A 69 6.63 -6.42 4.94
C GLY A 69 6.75 -7.44 6.08
N GLU A 70 7.80 -7.32 6.89
CA GLU A 70 8.01 -8.16 8.08
C GLU A 70 7.57 -7.51 9.39
N ASP A 71 7.25 -6.23 9.36
CA ASP A 71 6.82 -5.49 10.53
C ASP A 71 5.35 -5.78 10.84
N ASN A 72 5.04 -5.85 12.12
CA ASN A 72 3.67 -5.92 12.61
C ASN A 72 3.49 -4.93 13.76
N PHE A 73 2.38 -4.23 13.74
CA PHE A 73 2.07 -3.19 14.72
C PHE A 73 0.58 -2.87 14.73
N ASP A 74 0.13 -2.27 15.83
CA ASP A 74 -1.23 -1.82 16.00
C ASP A 74 -1.32 -0.32 15.75
N MET A 75 -2.39 0.08 15.08
CA MET A 75 -2.75 1.49 14.92
C MET A 75 -4.15 1.73 15.48
N SER A 76 -4.34 2.91 16.04
CA SER A 76 -5.59 3.32 16.68
C SER A 76 -6.15 4.61 16.07
N GLU A 77 -7.38 4.92 16.45
CA GLU A 77 -8.08 6.14 16.05
C GLU A 77 -7.19 7.39 16.06
N GLY A 78 -7.30 8.19 15.02
CA GLY A 78 -6.55 9.42 14.82
C GLY A 78 -5.13 9.24 14.25
N GLN A 79 -4.67 8.02 14.02
CA GLN A 79 -3.41 7.74 13.36
C GLN A 79 -3.62 7.53 11.85
N GLY A 80 -2.56 7.71 11.08
CA GLY A 80 -2.54 7.42 9.66
C GLY A 80 -1.25 6.72 9.25
N ILE A 81 -1.26 6.07 8.10
CA ILE A 81 -0.07 5.42 7.53
C ILE A 81 0.01 5.71 6.04
N PHE A 82 1.21 5.93 5.58
CA PHE A 82 1.61 5.84 4.17
C PHE A 82 2.23 4.47 3.93
N ILE A 83 1.76 3.76 2.90
CA ILE A 83 2.35 2.51 2.41
C ILE A 83 2.89 2.79 1.00
N ASN A 84 4.16 2.43 0.80
CA ASN A 84 4.85 2.68 -0.46
C ASN A 84 4.40 1.70 -1.55
N SER A 85 4.59 2.10 -2.80
CA SER A 85 4.32 1.26 -3.98
C SER A 85 5.00 -0.10 -3.88
N LYS A 86 4.28 -1.14 -4.24
CA LYS A 86 4.75 -2.54 -4.32
C LYS A 86 5.15 -3.17 -2.99
N VAL A 87 4.77 -2.61 -1.87
CA VAL A 87 5.00 -3.20 -0.55
C VAL A 87 3.88 -4.19 -0.23
N VAL A 88 4.24 -5.42 0.11
CA VAL A 88 3.26 -6.44 0.54
C VAL A 88 2.74 -6.08 1.92
N HIS A 89 1.43 -6.04 2.07
CA HIS A 89 0.80 -5.67 3.34
C HIS A 89 -0.54 -6.37 3.55
N LYS A 90 -1.02 -6.33 4.78
CA LYS A 90 -2.27 -6.91 5.27
C LYS A 90 -2.78 -6.10 6.44
N MET A 91 -4.10 -6.00 6.58
CA MET A 91 -4.76 -5.33 7.70
C MET A 91 -5.87 -6.21 8.26
N HIS A 92 -6.01 -6.26 9.58
CA HIS A 92 -7.13 -6.94 10.21
C HIS A 92 -7.51 -6.28 11.54
N SER A 93 -8.71 -6.54 12.01
CA SER A 93 -9.16 -6.09 13.33
C SER A 93 -10.02 -7.16 13.99
N GLU A 94 -9.91 -7.28 15.31
CA GLU A 94 -10.78 -8.18 16.08
C GLU A 94 -12.19 -7.60 16.24
N ASN A 95 -12.31 -6.28 16.14
CA ASN A 95 -13.56 -5.54 16.35
C ASN A 95 -13.88 -4.65 15.14
N ASP A 96 -14.96 -3.89 15.27
CA ASP A 96 -15.33 -2.88 14.30
C ASP A 96 -14.24 -1.80 14.20
N ALA A 97 -13.81 -1.49 12.97
CA ALA A 97 -12.84 -0.42 12.71
C ALA A 97 -13.12 0.22 11.35
N VAL A 98 -13.18 1.54 11.32
CA VAL A 98 -13.42 2.35 10.12
C VAL A 98 -12.08 2.89 9.64
N ILE A 99 -11.70 2.53 8.42
CA ILE A 99 -10.37 2.75 7.86
C ILE A 99 -10.45 3.36 6.45
N PRO A 100 -10.95 4.60 6.30
CA PRO A 100 -10.91 5.23 5.00
C PRO A 100 -9.48 5.25 4.46
N ASN A 101 -9.31 4.78 3.23
CA ASN A 101 -8.01 4.71 2.58
C ASN A 101 -8.11 5.23 1.14
N PHE A 102 -7.03 5.83 0.66
CA PHE A 102 -6.97 6.30 -0.72
C PHE A 102 -5.67 5.87 -1.39
N LEU A 103 -5.86 5.35 -2.61
CA LEU A 103 -4.81 4.86 -3.47
C LEU A 103 -4.67 5.76 -4.69
N PHE A 104 -3.43 5.97 -5.12
CA PHE A 104 -3.17 6.70 -6.36
C PHE A 104 -1.83 6.32 -6.98
N LEU A 105 -1.77 6.31 -8.31
CA LEU A 105 -0.49 6.11 -8.98
C LEU A 105 0.46 7.29 -8.69
N PRO A 106 1.75 7.02 -8.45
CA PRO A 106 2.76 8.07 -8.20
C PRO A 106 2.83 9.14 -9.31
N SER A 107 2.44 8.80 -10.54
CA SER A 107 2.36 9.72 -11.67
C SER A 107 1.29 10.82 -11.50
N LEU A 108 0.36 10.68 -10.56
CA LEU A 108 -0.63 11.71 -10.25
C LEU A 108 -0.03 12.91 -9.51
N ILE A 109 1.08 12.72 -8.80
CA ILE A 109 1.85 13.81 -8.19
C ILE A 109 2.50 14.68 -9.26
N ALA A 110 3.12 14.05 -10.26
CA ALA A 110 3.74 14.74 -11.39
C ALA A 110 4.05 13.75 -12.52
N PRO A 111 4.11 14.19 -13.80
CA PRO A 111 4.54 13.37 -14.91
C PRO A 111 5.94 12.76 -14.68
N LYS A 112 6.13 11.51 -15.08
CA LYS A 112 7.38 10.75 -14.84
C LYS A 112 8.65 11.46 -15.36
N GLU A 113 8.52 12.21 -16.44
CA GLU A 113 9.61 12.94 -17.10
C GLU A 113 9.88 14.30 -16.44
N SER A 114 9.03 14.73 -15.49
CA SER A 114 9.16 16.03 -14.84
C SER A 114 10.27 16.03 -13.77
N LEU A 115 10.84 17.21 -13.55
CA LEU A 115 11.82 17.42 -12.48
C LEU A 115 11.22 17.14 -11.09
N ILE A 116 9.92 17.41 -10.91
CA ILE A 116 9.21 17.15 -9.64
C ILE A 116 9.20 15.64 -9.39
N TYR A 117 8.82 14.84 -10.38
CA TYR A 117 8.82 13.39 -10.23
C TYR A 117 10.21 12.85 -9.91
N GLN A 118 11.22 13.26 -10.66
CA GLN A 118 12.60 12.78 -10.50
C GLN A 118 13.18 13.14 -9.12
N LYS A 119 12.85 14.32 -8.59
CA LYS A 119 13.39 14.77 -7.30
C LYS A 119 12.59 14.35 -6.07
N PHE A 120 11.27 14.22 -6.20
CA PHE A 120 10.40 14.09 -5.04
C PHE A 120 9.54 12.83 -5.03
N VAL A 121 9.40 12.11 -6.16
CA VAL A 121 8.62 10.87 -6.23
C VAL A 121 9.54 9.67 -6.41
N LEU A 122 10.43 9.70 -7.38
CA LEU A 122 11.33 8.60 -7.70
C LEU A 122 12.21 8.14 -6.51
N PRO A 123 12.72 9.03 -5.64
CA PRO A 123 13.46 8.60 -4.45
C PRO A 123 12.65 7.72 -3.49
N PHE A 124 11.33 7.96 -3.34
CA PHE A 124 10.46 7.12 -2.52
C PHE A 124 10.27 5.74 -3.15
N LEU A 125 10.04 5.69 -4.47
CA LEU A 125 9.89 4.43 -5.20
C LEU A 125 11.15 3.55 -5.17
N ASN A 126 12.31 4.16 -5.07
CA ASN A 126 13.63 3.51 -5.07
C ASN A 126 14.24 3.43 -3.65
N SER A 127 13.46 3.68 -2.62
CA SER A 127 13.93 3.63 -1.24
C SER A 127 13.57 2.31 -0.57
N SER A 128 14.27 1.99 0.51
CA SER A 128 13.91 0.92 1.44
C SER A 128 12.73 1.27 2.35
N LEU A 129 12.16 2.47 2.23
CA LEU A 129 10.99 2.90 3.01
C LEU A 129 9.75 2.13 2.56
N GLY A 130 9.33 1.13 3.32
CA GLY A 130 8.10 0.38 3.06
C GLY A 130 6.84 1.15 3.47
N TYR A 131 6.90 1.85 4.59
CA TYR A 131 5.77 2.61 5.15
C TYR A 131 6.25 3.72 6.08
N TYR A 132 5.31 4.62 6.45
CA TYR A 132 5.52 5.66 7.47
C TYR A 132 4.23 5.91 8.26
N ILE A 133 4.29 5.79 9.61
CA ILE A 133 3.17 6.01 10.49
C ILE A 133 3.12 7.47 10.93
N PHE A 134 1.95 8.09 10.81
CA PHE A 134 1.67 9.45 11.28
C PHE A 134 0.88 9.41 12.59
N SER A 135 1.32 10.20 13.54
CA SER A 135 0.64 10.36 14.83
C SER A 135 0.57 11.86 15.20
N SER A 136 -0.24 12.18 16.18
CA SER A 136 -0.36 13.57 16.65
C SER A 136 0.81 14.05 17.51
N SER A 137 1.95 13.34 17.50
CA SER A 137 3.12 13.65 18.34
C SER A 137 3.94 14.86 17.86
N GLN A 138 3.90 15.15 16.56
CA GLN A 138 4.64 16.23 15.92
C GLN A 138 3.71 17.10 15.07
N GLU A 139 3.96 18.41 15.00
CA GLU A 139 3.07 19.36 14.31
C GLU A 139 2.90 19.04 12.81
N TRP A 140 3.98 18.71 12.10
CA TRP A 140 3.90 18.37 10.70
C TRP A 140 3.11 17.07 10.44
N GLN A 141 3.13 16.11 11.37
CA GLN A 141 2.31 14.89 11.29
C GLN A 141 0.84 15.19 11.54
N LYS A 142 0.52 16.09 12.51
CA LYS A 142 -0.85 16.57 12.69
C LYS A 142 -1.38 17.25 11.43
N GLU A 143 -0.54 18.04 10.76
CA GLU A 143 -0.90 18.68 9.51
C GLU A 143 -1.19 17.65 8.42
N ILE A 144 -0.33 16.63 8.25
CA ILE A 144 -0.59 15.53 7.31
C ILE A 144 -1.92 14.82 7.61
N LEU A 145 -2.18 14.44 8.86
CA LEU A 145 -3.43 13.82 9.27
C LEU A 145 -4.64 14.70 8.96
N SER A 146 -4.54 16.02 9.20
CA SER A 146 -5.58 16.98 8.84
C SER A 146 -5.80 17.04 7.32
N GLU A 147 -4.72 17.06 6.53
CA GLU A 147 -4.84 17.09 5.06
C GLU A 147 -5.38 15.77 4.49
N MET A 148 -5.05 14.63 5.10
CA MET A 148 -5.65 13.33 4.77
C MET A 148 -7.17 13.35 5.02
N GLN A 149 -7.62 13.83 6.18
CA GLN A 149 -9.05 13.94 6.49
C GLN A 149 -9.80 14.84 5.50
N LYS A 150 -9.20 15.99 5.12
CA LYS A 150 -9.77 16.88 4.09
C LYS A 150 -9.90 16.16 2.75
N LEU A 151 -8.87 15.44 2.33
CA LEU A 151 -8.91 14.68 1.08
C LEU A 151 -10.01 13.62 1.10
N ILE A 152 -10.14 12.87 2.20
CA ILE A 152 -11.21 11.89 2.41
C ILE A 152 -12.58 12.58 2.30
N GLN A 153 -12.77 13.72 2.96
CA GLN A 153 -14.03 14.47 2.88
C GLN A 153 -14.35 14.95 1.46
N PHE A 154 -13.37 15.49 0.73
CA PHE A 154 -13.55 15.91 -0.66
C PHE A 154 -13.91 14.74 -1.58
N SER A 155 -13.38 13.55 -1.30
CA SER A 155 -13.57 12.36 -2.13
C SER A 155 -14.88 11.62 -1.85
N ARG A 156 -15.54 11.91 -0.70
CA ARG A 156 -16.89 11.37 -0.37
C ARG A 156 -18.01 12.07 -1.13
N GLY A 157 -17.76 13.25 -1.68
CA GLY A 157 -18.73 14.03 -2.44
C GLY A 157 -18.65 13.81 -3.95
N GLU A 158 -19.07 14.82 -4.70
CA GLU A 158 -18.80 14.88 -6.14
C GLU A 158 -17.31 15.04 -6.37
N ILE A 159 -16.73 14.11 -7.14
CA ILE A 159 -15.28 14.09 -7.38
C ILE A 159 -14.86 15.33 -8.18
N ASN A 160 -13.94 16.10 -7.61
CA ASN A 160 -13.25 17.19 -8.28
C ASN A 160 -11.77 16.85 -8.39
N GLU A 161 -11.36 16.36 -9.55
CA GLU A 161 -10.01 15.85 -9.82
C GLU A 161 -8.93 16.89 -9.55
N LEU A 162 -9.20 18.17 -9.86
CA LEU A 162 -8.25 19.25 -9.60
C LEU A 162 -8.07 19.48 -8.08
N GLN A 163 -9.16 19.49 -7.32
CA GLN A 163 -9.10 19.66 -5.87
C GLN A 163 -8.36 18.50 -5.19
N ILE A 164 -8.64 17.27 -5.61
CA ILE A 164 -7.95 16.07 -5.15
C ILE A 164 -6.46 16.15 -5.48
N SER A 165 -6.09 16.52 -6.72
CA SER A 165 -4.70 16.66 -7.13
C SER A 165 -3.94 17.69 -6.32
N VAL A 166 -4.54 18.86 -6.05
CA VAL A 166 -3.94 19.89 -5.19
C VAL A 166 -3.75 19.39 -3.77
N GLN A 167 -4.73 18.64 -3.25
CA GLN A 167 -4.67 18.10 -1.90
C GLN A 167 -3.60 17.01 -1.75
N LEU A 168 -3.49 16.10 -2.73
CA LEU A 168 -2.42 15.10 -2.80
C LEU A 168 -1.03 15.75 -2.84
N GLN A 169 -0.85 16.81 -3.64
CA GLN A 169 0.42 17.53 -3.70
C GLN A 169 0.79 18.22 -2.38
N LYS A 170 -0.19 18.72 -1.61
CA LYS A 170 0.08 19.25 -0.26
C LYS A 170 0.58 18.17 0.69
N ILE A 171 -0.12 17.03 0.75
CA ILE A 171 0.29 15.89 1.57
C ILE A 171 1.69 15.44 1.16
N TRP A 172 1.94 15.33 -0.15
CA TRP A 172 3.23 14.90 -0.67
C TRP A 172 4.36 15.87 -0.36
N ALA A 173 4.10 17.19 -0.43
CA ALA A 173 5.07 18.22 -0.06
C ALA A 173 5.45 18.14 1.43
N LEU A 174 4.49 17.89 2.31
CA LEU A 174 4.76 17.69 3.74
C LEU A 174 5.63 16.46 4.00
N ILE A 175 5.32 15.34 3.33
CA ILE A 175 6.10 14.09 3.45
C ILE A 175 7.54 14.33 2.99
N THR A 176 7.72 14.84 1.77
CA THR A 176 9.05 15.03 1.19
C THR A 176 9.92 16.06 1.92
N SER A 177 9.30 16.94 2.71
CA SER A 177 10.01 17.91 3.54
C SER A 177 10.47 17.33 4.89
N ASN A 178 9.88 16.24 5.35
CA ASN A 178 10.09 15.72 6.71
C ASN A 178 10.57 14.27 6.75
N VAL A 179 10.31 13.48 5.72
CA VAL A 179 10.69 12.07 5.64
C VAL A 179 11.93 11.93 4.76
N ILE A 180 12.99 11.40 5.32
CA ILE A 180 14.24 11.14 4.57
C ILE A 180 14.16 9.73 3.99
N CYS A 181 14.21 9.65 2.67
CA CYS A 181 14.32 8.37 1.97
C CYS A 181 15.79 8.05 1.71
N TYR A 182 16.25 6.94 2.25
CA TYR A 182 17.55 6.41 1.89
C TYR A 182 17.40 5.50 0.67
N PRO A 183 18.33 5.58 -0.32
CA PRO A 183 18.37 4.61 -1.40
C PRO A 183 18.40 3.19 -0.83
N GLU A 184 17.72 2.28 -1.49
CA GLU A 184 17.82 0.86 -1.14
C GLU A 184 19.29 0.44 -1.30
N THR A 185 20.00 0.36 -0.17
CA THR A 185 21.30 -0.29 -0.18
C THR A 185 21.02 -1.77 -0.38
N GLN A 186 21.71 -2.42 -1.30
CA GLN A 186 21.69 -3.87 -1.44
C GLN A 186 22.21 -4.47 -0.14
N ASN A 187 21.39 -4.48 0.89
CA ASN A 187 21.70 -5.15 2.14
C ASN A 187 21.50 -6.64 1.93
N VAL A 188 22.59 -7.38 2.01
CA VAL A 188 22.69 -8.84 1.93
C VAL A 188 21.79 -9.57 2.96
N ASN A 189 21.12 -8.84 3.83
CA ASN A 189 20.19 -9.33 4.85
C ASN A 189 18.73 -8.98 4.54
N SER A 190 18.34 -8.98 3.25
CA SER A 190 16.92 -8.89 2.93
C SER A 190 16.19 -10.07 3.55
N SER A 191 15.13 -9.77 4.26
CA SER A 191 14.29 -10.74 4.93
C SER A 191 13.67 -11.76 3.97
N SER A 192 13.20 -12.87 4.49
CA SER A 192 12.52 -13.90 3.70
C SER A 192 11.33 -13.36 2.91
N LEU A 193 10.58 -12.43 3.50
CA LEU A 193 9.41 -11.83 2.85
C LEU A 193 9.82 -10.82 1.77
N ALA A 194 10.84 -9.99 2.01
CA ALA A 194 11.36 -9.06 1.01
C ALA A 194 11.92 -9.80 -0.21
N ARG A 195 12.62 -10.91 -0.01
CA ARG A 195 13.11 -11.79 -1.08
C ARG A 195 11.95 -12.40 -1.87
N LEU A 196 10.91 -12.88 -1.19
CA LEU A 196 9.70 -13.38 -1.83
C LEU A 196 9.03 -12.28 -2.66
N GLN A 197 8.88 -11.09 -2.11
CA GLN A 197 8.30 -9.95 -2.81
C GLN A 197 9.10 -9.59 -4.08
N MET A 198 10.43 -9.53 -4.01
CA MET A 198 11.28 -9.29 -5.19
C MET A 198 11.05 -10.36 -6.26
N MET A 199 10.96 -11.62 -5.87
CA MET A 199 10.68 -12.73 -6.79
C MET A 199 9.30 -12.63 -7.41
N MET A 200 8.27 -12.29 -6.63
CA MET A 200 6.90 -12.09 -7.12
C MET A 200 6.81 -10.93 -8.11
N GLN A 201 7.42 -9.77 -7.78
CA GLN A 201 7.47 -8.62 -8.68
C GLN A 201 8.20 -8.93 -9.99
N PHE A 202 9.29 -9.72 -9.91
CA PHE A 202 10.01 -10.17 -11.12
C PHE A 202 9.13 -11.05 -12.00
N ILE A 203 8.44 -12.03 -11.42
CA ILE A 203 7.48 -12.88 -12.15
C ILE A 203 6.43 -12.00 -12.83
N HIS A 204 5.78 -11.12 -12.06
CA HIS A 204 4.72 -10.24 -12.58
C HIS A 204 5.21 -9.36 -13.73
N SER A 205 6.42 -8.82 -13.64
CA SER A 205 6.96 -7.92 -14.66
C SER A 205 7.43 -8.65 -15.93
N ASN A 206 7.71 -9.95 -15.85
CA ASN A 206 8.35 -10.71 -16.93
C ASN A 206 7.55 -11.96 -17.38
N TYR A 207 6.36 -12.22 -16.81
CA TYR A 207 5.57 -13.42 -17.13
C TYR A 207 5.23 -13.59 -18.63
N PRO A 208 5.16 -12.54 -19.49
CA PRO A 208 4.97 -12.74 -20.92
C PRO A 208 6.19 -13.34 -21.61
N GLU A 209 7.35 -13.32 -20.94
CA GLU A 209 8.60 -13.86 -21.44
C GLU A 209 8.88 -15.26 -20.87
N SER A 210 9.82 -15.99 -21.47
CA SER A 210 10.25 -17.28 -20.93
C SER A 210 11.21 -17.04 -19.74
N ILE A 211 10.69 -17.08 -18.53
CA ILE A 211 11.48 -17.02 -17.30
C ILE A 211 11.68 -18.40 -16.69
N SER A 212 12.86 -18.66 -16.12
CA SER A 212 13.17 -19.91 -15.44
C SER A 212 13.10 -19.73 -13.92
N LEU A 213 12.93 -20.86 -13.20
CA LEU A 213 13.02 -20.87 -11.75
C LEU A 213 14.38 -20.37 -11.22
N LEU A 214 15.44 -20.56 -12.01
CA LEU A 214 16.75 -20.06 -11.69
C LEU A 214 16.82 -18.52 -11.76
N ASP A 215 16.14 -17.91 -12.74
CA ASP A 215 16.09 -16.45 -12.88
C ASP A 215 15.32 -15.83 -11.70
N ILE A 216 14.21 -16.46 -11.33
CA ILE A 216 13.42 -16.05 -10.15
C ILE A 216 14.27 -16.13 -8.87
N ALA A 217 14.96 -17.25 -8.64
CA ALA A 217 15.77 -17.45 -7.45
C ALA A 217 16.96 -16.46 -7.40
N LYS A 218 17.55 -16.11 -8.54
CA LYS A 218 18.62 -15.10 -8.63
C LYS A 218 18.17 -13.72 -8.19
N VAL A 219 16.96 -13.29 -8.57
CA VAL A 219 16.42 -11.99 -8.16
C VAL A 219 16.21 -11.94 -6.64
N GLY A 220 15.77 -13.02 -6.01
CA GLY A 220 15.68 -13.12 -4.56
C GLY A 220 17.01 -13.37 -3.86
N GLU A 221 18.13 -13.47 -4.59
CA GLU A 221 19.46 -13.82 -4.04
C GLU A 221 19.44 -15.09 -3.19
N VAL A 222 18.70 -16.11 -3.63
CA VAL A 222 18.52 -17.38 -2.92
C VAL A 222 18.79 -18.58 -3.82
N SER A 223 18.92 -19.76 -3.21
CA SER A 223 18.92 -21.01 -3.96
C SER A 223 17.51 -21.33 -4.49
N ILE A 224 17.41 -22.14 -5.54
CA ILE A 224 16.12 -22.61 -6.09
C ILE A 224 15.28 -23.27 -4.99
N SER A 225 15.88 -24.11 -4.15
CA SER A 225 15.18 -24.78 -3.05
C SER A 225 14.66 -23.78 -2.00
N THR A 226 15.43 -22.73 -1.69
CA THR A 226 15.01 -21.67 -0.79
C THR A 226 13.86 -20.87 -1.41
N ALA A 227 13.95 -20.50 -2.69
CA ALA A 227 12.85 -19.82 -3.39
C ALA A 227 11.56 -20.62 -3.29
N LEU A 228 11.58 -21.91 -3.66
CA LEU A 228 10.41 -22.78 -3.55
C LEU A 228 9.83 -22.86 -2.14
N ASN A 229 10.71 -22.92 -1.12
CA ASN A 229 10.24 -22.95 0.27
C ASN A 229 9.60 -21.63 0.69
N LEU A 230 10.12 -20.48 0.25
CA LEU A 230 9.52 -19.17 0.52
C LEU A 230 8.13 -19.07 -0.08
N PHE A 231 7.95 -19.47 -1.34
CA PHE A 231 6.63 -19.49 -1.97
C PHE A 231 5.66 -20.43 -1.23
N ARG A 232 6.09 -21.63 -0.88
CA ARG A 232 5.24 -22.60 -0.14
C ARG A 232 4.81 -22.09 1.22
N ASN A 233 5.73 -21.50 1.99
CA ASN A 233 5.45 -21.08 3.35
C ASN A 233 4.50 -19.88 3.43
N VAL A 234 4.53 -18.98 2.44
CA VAL A 234 3.73 -17.75 2.45
C VAL A 234 2.42 -17.93 1.67
N LEU A 235 2.46 -18.63 0.53
CA LEU A 235 1.28 -18.77 -0.33
C LEU A 235 0.48 -20.06 -0.03
N ASN A 236 0.95 -20.90 0.90
CA ASN A 236 0.31 -22.20 1.24
C ASN A 236 0.06 -23.10 0.01
N THR A 237 0.96 -23.10 -0.96
CA THR A 237 0.87 -23.88 -2.21
C THR A 237 1.80 -25.07 -2.23
#